data_478ec5d198a8e61eb458c41c18bb7f19
#
_entry.id   478ec5d198a8e61eb458c41c18bb7f19
#
_cell.length_a   1.000
_cell.length_b   1.000
_cell.length_c   1.000
_cell.angle_alpha   90.00
_cell.angle_beta   90.00
_cell.angle_gamma   90.00
#
_symmetry.space_group_name_H-M   'P 1'
#
loop_
_entity.id
_entity.type
_entity.pdbx_description
1 polymer ?
#
loop_
_entity_poly.entity_id
_entity_poly.type
_entity_poly.pdbx_seq_one_letter_code
_entity_poly.pdbx_strand_id
1 'polypeptide(L)'
;MSMTGRFARLAWTGLFLALLSCLAASALAQDAAQTASADAGKAAGIKLVVLPFEVNADSDLAYLKDSLPDLVAEKLSAAGFALVERDKLDAILKEQKVDYLDLAKAKDLALLSGAKFAVYGSFNQVGETLSLDVRLVDAFGLKPAKPLFVVQEGLINVLPAVEDLADKIKNELLKKETVAAVEVEGTKVLDKDVVLMRLKTQKGDIYDPKLLNQEIKTIYDLGYFDDVQAKVDELPDGVRLTFVVKEKPRISAISVTGTEAKDQDDVLEVMATRSGAVLNPKVLAEDLGKIKELYRKDGYYKADVSYKLEGDDATQARLDIVVSEGPKLFIKKINIEGAKAIDPDDLKDQLSLAERGFLTWITGAGVLKEELLLRDAAAIEAYYGNRGFIEVKVGQPDVQFEDDGIVVTFRVEEGQRYKVGDVTFSGDILEDTDQLFKVVKLDDVKNDKEYIDRSVLRDDAQALSDYYSNYGYAYAEANYLLNVNATTQAVDVDYSIHKKQKIYIRQVSIEGNDRTRDNVIRRELRLLDGDLFNGKMLKRSNQRINNTNYFESAEVTPVPTGN
;
A
#
# COMPACT_ATOMS: atom_id res chain seq x y z
N MET A 1 30.72 -29.26 74.83
CA MET A 1 29.34 -29.39 74.37
C MET A 1 29.16 -28.48 73.14
N SER A 2 28.90 -28.88 71.93
CA SER A 2 28.41 -30.15 71.39
C SER A 2 28.84 -30.26 69.89
N MET A 3 29.29 -31.43 69.52
CA MET A 3 29.67 -31.85 68.19
C MET A 3 28.37 -32.28 67.38
N THR A 4 27.54 -31.41 66.96
CA THR A 4 26.36 -31.79 66.12
C THR A 4 26.09 -30.89 64.89
N GLY A 5 27.02 -29.94 64.57
CA GLY A 5 26.82 -28.95 63.48
C GLY A 5 27.56 -29.22 62.14
N ARG A 6 28.34 -30.30 62.01
CA ARG A 6 29.19 -30.51 60.83
C ARG A 6 28.70 -31.56 59.84
N PHE A 7 27.78 -32.45 60.21
CA PHE A 7 27.26 -33.48 59.29
C PHE A 7 26.06 -33.05 58.42
N ALA A 8 25.33 -32.01 58.81
CA ALA A 8 24.19 -31.52 58.05
C ALA A 8 24.57 -30.66 56.81
N ARG A 9 25.78 -30.10 56.77
CA ARG A 9 26.24 -29.26 55.63
C ARG A 9 26.83 -30.06 54.47
N LEU A 10 27.31 -31.29 54.66
CA LEU A 10 27.83 -32.14 53.57
C LEU A 10 26.73 -32.86 52.79
N ALA A 11 25.59 -33.16 53.40
CA ALA A 11 24.47 -33.83 52.72
C ALA A 11 23.69 -32.85 51.78
N TRP A 12 23.67 -31.55 52.10
CA TRP A 12 22.98 -30.56 51.29
C TRP A 12 23.78 -30.11 50.04
N THR A 13 25.12 -30.11 50.11
CA THR A 13 25.97 -29.78 48.96
C THR A 13 25.99 -30.89 47.91
N GLY A 14 25.90 -32.18 48.32
CA GLY A 14 25.78 -33.31 47.39
C GLY A 14 24.44 -33.35 46.64
N LEU A 15 23.34 -33.01 47.32
CA LEU A 15 22.01 -32.97 46.70
C LEU A 15 21.85 -31.78 45.76
N PHE A 16 22.49 -30.65 46.03
CA PHE A 16 22.47 -29.46 45.16
C PHE A 16 23.30 -29.65 43.86
N LEU A 17 24.45 -30.36 43.95
CA LEU A 17 25.23 -30.70 42.75
C LEU A 17 24.56 -31.75 41.87
N ALA A 18 23.85 -32.73 42.46
CA ALA A 18 23.08 -33.73 41.70
C ALA A 18 21.84 -33.11 41.01
N LEU A 19 21.16 -32.14 41.63
CA LEU A 19 20.07 -31.40 41.01
C LEU A 19 20.53 -30.44 39.89
N LEU A 20 21.70 -29.81 40.04
CA LEU A 20 22.26 -28.98 38.99
C LEU A 20 22.73 -29.79 37.77
N SER A 21 23.24 -31.02 37.97
CA SER A 21 23.63 -31.90 36.86
C SER A 21 22.43 -32.48 36.12
N CYS A 22 21.29 -32.75 36.80
CA CYS A 22 20.04 -33.16 36.14
C CYS A 22 19.37 -32.00 35.38
N LEU A 23 19.42 -30.78 35.89
CA LEU A 23 18.91 -29.58 35.19
C LEU A 23 19.76 -29.23 33.96
N ALA A 24 21.07 -29.38 34.02
CA ALA A 24 21.95 -29.17 32.87
C ALA A 24 21.77 -30.25 31.79
N ALA A 25 21.55 -31.51 32.17
CA ALA A 25 21.26 -32.59 31.22
C ALA A 25 19.87 -32.45 30.55
N SER A 26 18.87 -31.96 31.29
CA SER A 26 17.54 -31.68 30.68
C SER A 26 17.54 -30.45 29.77
N ALA A 27 18.33 -29.41 30.08
CA ALA A 27 18.49 -28.25 29.21
C ALA A 27 19.22 -28.61 27.90
N LEU A 28 20.28 -29.43 27.98
CA LEU A 28 20.98 -29.94 26.79
C LEU A 28 20.12 -30.89 25.94
N ALA A 29 19.26 -31.70 26.57
CA ALA A 29 18.32 -32.56 25.87
C ALA A 29 17.16 -31.79 25.23
N GLN A 30 16.69 -30.71 25.86
CA GLN A 30 15.69 -29.82 25.29
C GLN A 30 16.25 -29.00 24.11
N ASP A 31 17.47 -28.53 24.21
CA ASP A 31 18.13 -27.79 23.12
C ASP A 31 18.43 -28.70 21.91
N ALA A 32 18.85 -29.95 22.17
CA ALA A 32 19.03 -30.97 21.14
C ALA A 32 17.71 -31.39 20.47
N ALA A 33 16.60 -31.47 21.24
CA ALA A 33 15.28 -31.79 20.69
C ALA A 33 14.67 -30.60 19.92
N GLN A 34 14.91 -29.36 20.35
CA GLN A 34 14.48 -28.15 19.61
C GLN A 34 15.30 -27.94 18.33
N THR A 35 16.61 -28.19 18.35
CA THR A 35 17.44 -28.15 17.15
C THR A 35 17.07 -29.26 16.17
N ALA A 36 16.82 -30.49 16.60
CA ALA A 36 16.38 -31.59 15.74
C ALA A 36 14.99 -31.30 15.10
N SER A 37 14.05 -30.70 15.83
CA SER A 37 12.74 -30.34 15.30
C SER A 37 12.80 -29.13 14.34
N ALA A 38 13.70 -28.18 14.61
CA ALA A 38 13.94 -27.04 13.72
C ALA A 38 14.67 -27.44 12.42
N ASP A 39 15.56 -28.40 12.49
CA ASP A 39 16.27 -28.96 11.33
C ASP A 39 15.34 -29.84 10.47
N ALA A 40 14.45 -30.61 11.06
CA ALA A 40 13.43 -31.37 10.33
C ALA A 40 12.42 -30.44 9.64
N GLY A 41 12.02 -29.33 10.27
CA GLY A 41 11.17 -28.30 9.64
C GLY A 41 11.86 -27.57 8.47
N LYS A 42 13.17 -27.38 8.54
CA LYS A 42 13.97 -26.79 7.44
C LYS A 42 14.20 -27.77 6.29
N ALA A 43 14.48 -29.03 6.59
CA ALA A 43 14.65 -30.08 5.60
C ALA A 43 13.37 -30.26 4.77
N ALA A 44 12.20 -30.23 5.38
CA ALA A 44 10.91 -30.36 4.70
C ALA A 44 10.63 -29.23 3.66
N GLY A 45 11.28 -28.08 3.81
CA GLY A 45 11.20 -26.97 2.83
C GLY A 45 12.18 -27.05 1.67
N ILE A 46 13.10 -28.02 1.69
CA ILE A 46 14.12 -28.21 0.64
C ILE A 46 13.72 -29.39 -0.22
N LYS A 47 13.39 -29.16 -1.49
CA LYS A 47 13.06 -30.22 -2.45
C LYS A 47 14.29 -30.60 -3.25
N LEU A 48 14.61 -31.91 -3.26
CA LEU A 48 15.76 -32.47 -3.94
C LEU A 48 15.32 -33.39 -5.09
N VAL A 49 16.15 -33.49 -6.10
CA VAL A 49 16.10 -34.55 -7.12
C VAL A 49 17.40 -35.36 -7.10
N VAL A 50 17.28 -36.67 -6.98
CA VAL A 50 18.39 -37.59 -7.09
C VAL A 50 18.38 -38.14 -8.52
N LEU A 51 19.39 -37.76 -9.31
CA LEU A 51 19.53 -38.15 -10.72
C LEU A 51 20.22 -39.52 -10.81
N PRO A 52 20.16 -40.21 -11.98
CA PRO A 52 20.85 -41.44 -12.19
C PRO A 52 22.36 -41.36 -11.92
N PHE A 53 22.95 -42.45 -11.38
CA PHE A 53 24.38 -42.55 -11.12
C PHE A 53 25.08 -43.30 -12.24
N GLU A 54 26.28 -42.90 -12.54
CA GLU A 54 27.19 -43.71 -13.38
C GLU A 54 27.81 -44.82 -12.51
N VAL A 55 27.84 -46.06 -13.02
CA VAL A 55 28.43 -47.20 -12.30
C VAL A 55 29.65 -47.70 -13.05
N ASN A 56 30.81 -47.50 -12.42
CA ASN A 56 32.13 -47.93 -12.92
C ASN A 56 32.62 -49.08 -12.01
N ALA A 57 32.04 -50.26 -12.21
CA ALA A 57 32.32 -51.45 -11.41
C ALA A 57 32.19 -52.73 -12.28
N ASP A 58 32.48 -53.89 -11.70
CA ASP A 58 32.31 -55.19 -12.36
C ASP A 58 30.87 -55.41 -12.83
N SER A 59 30.67 -56.18 -13.89
CA SER A 59 29.37 -56.43 -14.54
C SER A 59 28.27 -56.91 -13.58
N ASP A 60 28.65 -57.61 -12.53
CA ASP A 60 27.75 -58.14 -11.50
C ASP A 60 27.09 -57.04 -10.63
N LEU A 61 27.62 -55.82 -10.67
CA LEU A 61 27.15 -54.66 -9.94
C LEU A 61 26.34 -53.65 -10.80
N ALA A 62 26.09 -53.99 -12.06
CA ALA A 62 25.36 -53.13 -12.98
C ALA A 62 23.96 -52.73 -12.44
N TYR A 63 23.32 -53.54 -11.60
CA TYR A 63 22.05 -53.26 -10.96
C TYR A 63 22.08 -52.04 -10.01
N LEU A 64 23.29 -51.67 -9.54
CA LEU A 64 23.47 -50.48 -8.68
C LEU A 64 23.13 -49.18 -9.43
N LYS A 65 23.14 -49.17 -10.73
CA LYS A 65 22.74 -48.00 -11.54
C LYS A 65 21.31 -47.54 -11.24
N ASP A 66 20.41 -48.48 -11.01
CA ASP A 66 19.00 -48.20 -10.73
C ASP A 66 18.71 -48.16 -9.23
N SER A 67 19.41 -49.00 -8.42
CA SER A 67 19.14 -49.10 -6.99
C SER A 67 19.83 -48.02 -6.14
N LEU A 68 21.01 -47.53 -6.51
CA LEU A 68 21.73 -46.51 -5.74
C LEU A 68 20.99 -45.16 -5.65
N PRO A 69 20.45 -44.60 -6.74
CA PRO A 69 19.65 -43.37 -6.64
C PRO A 69 18.48 -43.53 -5.70
N ASP A 70 17.79 -44.67 -5.71
CA ASP A 70 16.64 -44.93 -4.87
C ASP A 70 17.05 -45.06 -3.40
N LEU A 71 18.17 -45.73 -3.09
CA LEU A 71 18.71 -45.83 -1.73
C LEU A 71 19.14 -44.46 -1.18
N VAL A 72 19.81 -43.63 -1.99
CA VAL A 72 20.16 -42.26 -1.61
C VAL A 72 18.92 -41.44 -1.38
N ALA A 73 17.92 -41.55 -2.25
CA ALA A 73 16.64 -40.87 -2.11
C ALA A 73 15.90 -41.29 -0.82
N GLU A 74 15.84 -42.58 -0.52
CA GLU A 74 15.23 -43.10 0.72
C GLU A 74 15.90 -42.53 1.96
N LYS A 75 17.24 -42.51 2.02
CA LYS A 75 17.97 -41.95 3.18
C LYS A 75 17.79 -40.44 3.31
N LEU A 76 17.77 -39.70 2.21
CA LEU A 76 17.48 -38.26 2.24
C LEU A 76 16.02 -37.97 2.63
N SER A 77 15.08 -38.80 2.21
CA SER A 77 13.69 -38.72 2.65
C SER A 77 13.55 -38.96 4.16
N ALA A 78 14.24 -39.99 4.67
CA ALA A 78 14.30 -40.26 6.11
C ALA A 78 14.97 -39.13 6.91
N ALA A 79 15.90 -38.40 6.29
CA ALA A 79 16.51 -37.18 6.85
C ALA A 79 15.58 -35.94 6.81
N GLY A 80 14.36 -36.05 6.26
CA GLY A 80 13.33 -35.04 6.27
C GLY A 80 13.26 -34.16 5.00
N PHE A 81 14.03 -34.45 3.97
CA PHE A 81 13.96 -33.69 2.72
C PHE A 81 12.77 -34.10 1.85
N ALA A 82 12.17 -33.14 1.15
CA ALA A 82 11.19 -33.42 0.12
C ALA A 82 11.90 -33.91 -1.17
N LEU A 83 11.47 -35.04 -1.72
CA LEU A 83 12.09 -35.58 -2.94
C LEU A 83 11.14 -35.47 -4.14
N VAL A 84 11.73 -35.44 -5.34
CA VAL A 84 11.00 -35.61 -6.60
C VAL A 84 10.65 -37.08 -6.77
N GLU A 85 9.39 -37.38 -7.05
CA GLU A 85 8.91 -38.74 -7.30
C GLU A 85 9.61 -39.38 -8.51
N ARG A 86 9.95 -40.67 -8.41
CA ARG A 86 10.68 -41.40 -9.44
C ARG A 86 9.98 -41.38 -10.80
N ASP A 87 8.68 -41.63 -10.81
CA ASP A 87 7.86 -41.65 -12.03
C ASP A 87 7.92 -40.31 -12.77
N LYS A 88 7.88 -39.20 -12.02
CA LYS A 88 8.02 -37.87 -12.59
C LYS A 88 9.40 -37.61 -13.17
N LEU A 89 10.44 -38.05 -12.46
CA LEU A 89 11.81 -37.93 -12.93
C LEU A 89 12.02 -38.72 -14.22
N ASP A 90 11.57 -39.99 -14.28
CA ASP A 90 11.71 -40.87 -15.42
C ASP A 90 10.98 -40.34 -16.67
N ALA A 91 9.81 -39.69 -16.46
CA ALA A 91 9.10 -39.01 -17.54
C ALA A 91 9.93 -37.85 -18.11
N ILE A 92 10.53 -37.02 -17.24
CA ILE A 92 11.39 -35.90 -17.65
C ILE A 92 12.64 -36.40 -18.36
N LEU A 93 13.30 -37.43 -17.83
CA LEU A 93 14.50 -38.01 -18.45
C LEU A 93 14.25 -38.55 -19.87
N LYS A 94 13.07 -39.21 -20.06
CA LYS A 94 12.64 -39.70 -21.38
C LYS A 94 12.34 -38.54 -22.35
N GLU A 95 11.64 -37.53 -21.89
CA GLU A 95 11.28 -36.35 -22.71
C GLU A 95 12.53 -35.59 -23.16
N GLN A 96 13.48 -35.39 -22.25
CA GLN A 96 14.74 -34.67 -22.51
C GLN A 96 15.82 -35.49 -23.22
N LYS A 97 15.61 -36.80 -23.48
CA LYS A 97 16.56 -37.73 -24.12
C LYS A 97 17.97 -37.61 -23.52
N VAL A 98 18.04 -37.77 -22.18
CA VAL A 98 19.30 -37.58 -21.46
C VAL A 98 20.17 -38.82 -21.58
N ASP A 99 21.20 -38.76 -22.43
CA ASP A 99 22.18 -39.82 -22.57
C ASP A 99 23.41 -39.63 -21.66
N TYR A 100 23.66 -38.39 -21.23
CA TYR A 100 24.82 -38.00 -20.43
C TYR A 100 24.44 -36.88 -19.46
N LEU A 101 24.95 -36.95 -18.24
CA LEU A 101 24.71 -35.96 -17.18
C LEU A 101 25.96 -35.10 -16.96
N ASP A 102 25.81 -33.81 -17.20
CA ASP A 102 26.77 -32.78 -16.81
C ASP A 102 26.14 -31.77 -15.86
N LEU A 103 26.92 -30.77 -15.44
CA LEU A 103 26.46 -29.74 -14.54
C LEU A 103 25.28 -28.93 -15.09
N ALA A 104 25.28 -28.61 -16.39
CA ALA A 104 24.24 -27.83 -17.02
C ALA A 104 22.93 -28.61 -17.08
N LYS A 105 22.99 -29.86 -17.55
CA LYS A 105 21.83 -30.76 -17.59
C LYS A 105 21.27 -31.06 -16.20
N ALA A 106 22.15 -31.24 -15.19
CA ALA A 106 21.69 -31.45 -13.81
C ALA A 106 20.89 -30.26 -13.26
N LYS A 107 21.30 -29.02 -13.59
CA LYS A 107 20.53 -27.80 -13.26
C LYS A 107 19.17 -27.77 -13.96
N ASP A 108 19.17 -28.01 -15.28
CA ASP A 108 17.95 -28.00 -16.07
C ASP A 108 16.94 -29.04 -15.59
N LEU A 109 17.39 -30.25 -15.29
CA LEU A 109 16.56 -31.34 -14.75
C LEU A 109 16.01 -31.00 -13.35
N ALA A 110 16.79 -30.34 -12.49
CA ALA A 110 16.32 -29.86 -11.19
C ALA A 110 15.22 -28.82 -11.37
N LEU A 111 15.40 -27.84 -12.25
CA LEU A 111 14.39 -26.82 -12.54
C LEU A 111 13.10 -27.42 -13.10
N LEU A 112 13.21 -28.31 -14.11
CA LEU A 112 12.06 -28.97 -14.74
C LEU A 112 11.28 -29.85 -13.75
N SER A 113 11.98 -30.52 -12.83
CA SER A 113 11.34 -31.33 -11.78
C SER A 113 10.75 -30.52 -10.62
N GLY A 114 11.08 -29.21 -10.56
CA GLY A 114 10.71 -28.31 -9.47
C GLY A 114 11.50 -28.57 -8.19
N ALA A 115 12.71 -29.13 -8.31
CA ALA A 115 13.64 -29.32 -7.21
C ALA A 115 14.52 -28.08 -7.02
N LYS A 116 14.93 -27.82 -5.78
CA LYS A 116 15.87 -26.75 -5.44
C LYS A 116 17.32 -27.16 -5.64
N PHE A 117 17.61 -28.44 -5.42
CA PHE A 117 18.94 -29.00 -5.62
C PHE A 117 18.86 -30.34 -6.38
N ALA A 118 19.90 -30.63 -7.17
CA ALA A 118 20.13 -31.92 -7.77
C ALA A 118 21.34 -32.62 -7.13
N VAL A 119 21.20 -33.93 -6.96
CA VAL A 119 22.30 -34.84 -6.55
C VAL A 119 22.55 -35.77 -7.70
N TYR A 120 23.75 -35.77 -8.25
CA TYR A 120 24.18 -36.71 -9.30
C TYR A 120 25.65 -37.10 -9.12
N GLY A 121 26.05 -38.23 -9.63
CA GLY A 121 27.44 -38.69 -9.47
C GLY A 121 27.71 -40.07 -10.01
N SER A 122 28.75 -40.70 -9.47
CA SER A 122 29.20 -42.02 -9.87
C SER A 122 29.50 -42.92 -8.67
N PHE A 123 29.29 -44.18 -8.86
CA PHE A 123 29.82 -45.25 -8.04
C PHE A 123 31.00 -45.89 -8.75
N ASN A 124 32.15 -45.92 -8.08
CA ASN A 124 33.36 -46.47 -8.64
C ASN A 124 33.88 -47.59 -7.73
N GLN A 125 34.32 -48.69 -8.33
CA GLN A 125 34.97 -49.79 -7.63
C GLN A 125 36.31 -50.08 -8.24
N VAL A 126 37.35 -50.13 -7.39
CA VAL A 126 38.71 -50.54 -7.79
C VAL A 126 39.21 -51.56 -6.77
N GLY A 127 39.19 -52.85 -7.15
CA GLY A 127 39.47 -53.93 -6.22
C GLY A 127 38.44 -54.01 -5.09
N GLU A 128 38.90 -53.98 -3.85
CA GLU A 128 38.01 -53.99 -2.67
C GLU A 128 37.55 -52.59 -2.25
N THR A 129 38.15 -51.54 -2.82
CA THR A 129 37.78 -50.15 -2.50
C THR A 129 36.61 -49.68 -3.36
N LEU A 130 35.58 -49.13 -2.72
CA LEU A 130 34.45 -48.50 -3.38
C LEU A 130 34.41 -46.99 -3.06
N SER A 131 34.02 -46.17 -4.03
CA SER A 131 33.75 -44.76 -3.80
C SER A 131 32.39 -44.35 -4.36
N LEU A 132 31.71 -43.49 -3.64
CA LEU A 132 30.54 -42.73 -4.07
C LEU A 132 30.97 -41.27 -4.24
N ASP A 133 31.04 -40.83 -5.49
CA ASP A 133 31.46 -39.46 -5.83
C ASP A 133 30.24 -38.71 -6.38
N VAL A 134 29.73 -37.73 -5.63
CA VAL A 134 28.54 -37.00 -6.03
C VAL A 134 28.78 -35.49 -6.07
N ARG A 135 27.93 -34.82 -6.82
CA ARG A 135 27.86 -33.38 -6.86
C ARG A 135 26.47 -32.93 -6.42
N LEU A 136 26.46 -32.07 -5.41
CA LEU A 136 25.27 -31.34 -4.99
C LEU A 136 25.19 -30.03 -5.77
N VAL A 137 24.14 -29.82 -6.55
CA VAL A 137 23.99 -28.73 -7.50
C VAL A 137 22.78 -27.87 -7.13
N ASP A 138 23.00 -26.58 -6.98
CA ASP A 138 21.91 -25.60 -6.84
C ASP A 138 21.25 -25.39 -8.22
N ALA A 139 19.94 -25.63 -8.31
CA ALA A 139 19.16 -25.47 -9.54
C ALA A 139 19.21 -24.05 -10.08
N PHE A 140 19.22 -23.03 -9.21
CA PHE A 140 19.26 -21.62 -9.59
C PHE A 140 20.68 -21.12 -9.92
N GLY A 141 21.71 -21.93 -9.65
CA GLY A 141 23.09 -21.59 -9.94
C GLY A 141 23.67 -20.48 -9.06
N LEU A 142 23.04 -20.17 -7.94
CA LEU A 142 23.50 -19.16 -6.98
C LEU A 142 24.76 -19.61 -6.24
N LYS A 143 24.95 -20.93 -6.09
CA LYS A 143 26.13 -21.53 -5.48
C LYS A 143 26.86 -22.42 -6.44
N PRO A 144 28.20 -22.53 -6.32
CA PRO A 144 28.96 -23.53 -7.09
C PRO A 144 28.56 -24.96 -6.72
N ALA A 145 28.66 -25.87 -7.66
CA ALA A 145 28.40 -27.28 -7.39
C ALA A 145 29.40 -27.83 -6.36
N LYS A 146 28.86 -28.45 -5.30
CA LYS A 146 29.66 -28.99 -4.18
C LYS A 146 29.98 -30.45 -4.41
N PRO A 147 31.26 -30.85 -4.57
CA PRO A 147 31.64 -32.24 -4.61
C PRO A 147 31.59 -32.84 -3.19
N LEU A 148 30.98 -34.00 -3.09
CA LEU A 148 30.94 -34.83 -1.87
C LEU A 148 31.36 -36.26 -2.26
N PHE A 149 32.18 -36.90 -1.46
CA PHE A 149 32.64 -38.24 -1.71
C PHE A 149 32.67 -39.07 -0.43
N VAL A 150 32.47 -40.36 -0.59
CA VAL A 150 32.60 -41.38 0.46
C VAL A 150 33.41 -42.53 -0.09
N VAL A 151 34.42 -42.96 0.64
CA VAL A 151 35.24 -44.10 0.29
C VAL A 151 35.13 -45.14 1.41
N GLN A 152 34.90 -46.40 1.01
CA GLN A 152 34.76 -47.55 1.92
C GLN A 152 35.47 -48.76 1.33
N GLU A 153 35.77 -49.75 2.18
CA GLU A 153 36.38 -51.03 1.74
C GLU A 153 35.33 -52.15 1.85
N GLY A 154 35.22 -52.94 0.78
CA GLY A 154 34.33 -54.08 0.68
C GLY A 154 32.88 -53.76 0.36
N LEU A 155 32.26 -54.57 -0.50
CA LEU A 155 30.89 -54.40 -1.00
C LEU A 155 29.81 -54.44 0.10
N ILE A 156 30.11 -55.06 1.24
CA ILE A 156 29.20 -55.07 2.39
C ILE A 156 28.93 -53.66 2.95
N ASN A 157 29.83 -52.72 2.66
CA ASN A 157 29.80 -51.35 3.14
C ASN A 157 29.11 -50.35 2.18
N VAL A 158 28.45 -50.83 1.12
CA VAL A 158 27.69 -49.96 0.19
C VAL A 158 26.57 -49.21 0.92
N LEU A 159 25.78 -49.89 1.80
CA LEU A 159 24.74 -49.26 2.56
C LEU A 159 25.25 -48.21 3.57
N PRO A 160 26.29 -48.52 4.39
CA PRO A 160 26.95 -47.52 5.21
C PRO A 160 27.49 -46.33 4.43
N ALA A 161 28.04 -46.55 3.22
CA ALA A 161 28.52 -45.50 2.35
C ALA A 161 27.40 -44.56 1.88
N VAL A 162 26.21 -45.10 1.57
CA VAL A 162 25.02 -44.30 1.23
C VAL A 162 24.52 -43.50 2.44
N GLU A 163 24.56 -44.09 3.63
CA GLU A 163 24.19 -43.36 4.86
C GLU A 163 25.14 -42.19 5.14
N ASP A 164 26.45 -42.43 5.10
CA ASP A 164 27.46 -41.37 5.28
C ASP A 164 27.32 -40.26 4.22
N LEU A 165 27.03 -40.65 2.96
CA LEU A 165 26.76 -39.70 1.89
C LEU A 165 25.52 -38.85 2.17
N ALA A 166 24.42 -39.49 2.59
CA ALA A 166 23.18 -38.75 2.94
C ALA A 166 23.38 -37.77 4.11
N ASP A 167 24.16 -38.18 5.12
CA ASP A 167 24.52 -37.31 6.23
C ASP A 167 25.40 -36.13 5.78
N LYS A 168 26.36 -36.35 4.89
CA LYS A 168 27.18 -35.29 4.29
C LYS A 168 26.33 -34.29 3.48
N ILE A 169 25.37 -34.76 2.68
CA ILE A 169 24.43 -33.94 1.95
C ILE A 169 23.56 -33.15 2.93
N LYS A 170 23.02 -33.80 3.96
CA LYS A 170 22.23 -33.15 5.01
C LYS A 170 23.00 -32.04 5.71
N ASN A 171 24.21 -32.33 6.17
CA ASN A 171 25.06 -31.36 6.85
C ASN A 171 25.38 -30.16 5.97
N GLU A 172 25.65 -30.38 4.69
CA GLU A 172 25.92 -29.29 3.74
C GLU A 172 24.68 -28.43 3.49
N LEU A 173 23.50 -29.02 3.34
CA LEU A 173 22.25 -28.32 3.06
C LEU A 173 21.66 -27.62 4.29
N LEU A 174 21.88 -28.14 5.49
CA LEU A 174 21.39 -27.58 6.75
C LEU A 174 22.41 -26.67 7.45
N LYS A 175 23.62 -26.60 6.92
CA LYS A 175 24.65 -25.70 7.43
C LYS A 175 24.13 -24.27 7.49
N LYS A 176 24.12 -23.69 8.66
CA LYS A 176 23.81 -22.26 8.86
C LYS A 176 25.00 -21.46 8.38
N GLU A 177 24.97 -21.05 7.13
CA GLU A 177 25.96 -20.11 6.62
C GLU A 177 25.63 -18.72 7.14
N THR A 178 26.60 -18.06 7.75
CA THR A 178 26.48 -16.67 8.16
C THR A 178 27.01 -15.76 7.04
N VAL A 179 26.44 -14.58 6.93
CA VAL A 179 26.92 -13.56 5.99
C VAL A 179 28.20 -12.94 6.54
N ALA A 180 29.34 -13.24 5.92
CA ALA A 180 30.65 -12.72 6.28
C ALA A 180 30.85 -11.27 5.81
N ALA A 181 30.34 -10.95 4.61
CA ALA A 181 30.39 -9.60 4.03
C ALA A 181 29.21 -9.37 3.07
N VAL A 182 28.78 -8.10 2.97
CA VAL A 182 27.85 -7.62 1.95
C VAL A 182 28.55 -6.50 1.19
N GLU A 183 28.62 -6.64 -0.14
CA GLU A 183 29.34 -5.71 -1.00
C GLU A 183 28.45 -5.29 -2.18
N VAL A 184 28.69 -4.08 -2.71
CA VAL A 184 28.03 -3.56 -3.91
C VAL A 184 29.08 -3.16 -4.91
N GLU A 185 28.92 -3.67 -6.15
CA GLU A 185 29.81 -3.40 -7.28
C GLU A 185 29.03 -2.80 -8.45
N GLY A 186 29.68 -2.00 -9.28
CA GLY A 186 29.11 -1.46 -10.52
C GLY A 186 28.50 -0.09 -10.38
N THR A 187 28.45 0.50 -9.17
CA THR A 187 28.07 1.90 -8.99
C THR A 187 29.17 2.82 -9.53
N LYS A 188 28.78 3.88 -10.26
CA LYS A 188 29.68 4.89 -10.86
C LYS A 188 29.40 6.28 -10.33
N VAL A 189 28.15 6.63 -10.19
CA VAL A 189 27.66 7.96 -9.79
C VAL A 189 26.91 7.88 -8.46
N LEU A 190 26.15 6.81 -8.25
CA LEU A 190 25.41 6.59 -7.02
C LEU A 190 26.35 6.07 -5.95
N ASP A 191 26.25 6.62 -4.73
CA ASP A 191 26.99 6.07 -3.59
C ASP A 191 26.46 4.67 -3.27
N LYS A 192 27.37 3.68 -3.16
CA LYS A 192 27.04 2.30 -2.78
C LYS A 192 26.26 2.21 -1.47
N ASP A 193 26.46 3.16 -0.57
CA ASP A 193 25.78 3.20 0.73
C ASP A 193 24.26 3.38 0.57
N VAL A 194 23.80 4.01 -0.51
CA VAL A 194 22.37 4.13 -0.83
C VAL A 194 21.74 2.76 -1.08
N VAL A 195 22.48 1.84 -1.71
CA VAL A 195 22.05 0.46 -1.92
C VAL A 195 22.13 -0.31 -0.60
N LEU A 196 23.26 -0.23 0.10
CA LEU A 196 23.48 -0.95 1.36
C LEU A 196 22.44 -0.62 2.43
N MET A 197 22.04 0.65 2.55
CA MET A 197 21.00 1.09 3.51
C MET A 197 19.61 0.49 3.24
N ARG A 198 19.35 -0.02 2.04
CA ARG A 198 18.07 -0.64 1.67
C ARG A 198 18.03 -2.14 1.93
N LEU A 199 19.19 -2.74 2.14
CA LEU A 199 19.30 -4.15 2.43
C LEU A 199 18.94 -4.43 3.90
N LYS A 200 18.24 -5.51 4.11
CA LYS A 200 17.94 -6.05 5.44
C LYS A 200 19.06 -6.96 5.94
N THR A 201 19.72 -7.63 5.00
CA THR A 201 20.82 -8.56 5.29
C THR A 201 22.06 -7.78 5.70
N GLN A 202 22.60 -8.11 6.86
CA GLN A 202 23.81 -7.51 7.40
C GLN A 202 24.88 -8.57 7.67
N LYS A 203 26.12 -8.13 7.84
CA LYS A 203 27.20 -9.00 8.30
C LYS A 203 26.85 -9.66 9.62
N GLY A 204 26.96 -10.99 9.70
CA GLY A 204 26.63 -11.80 10.86
C GLY A 204 25.24 -12.45 10.80
N ASP A 205 24.37 -12.04 9.89
CA ASP A 205 23.06 -12.66 9.70
C ASP A 205 23.17 -14.06 9.11
N ILE A 206 22.14 -14.87 9.29
CA ILE A 206 22.03 -16.16 8.63
C ILE A 206 21.67 -15.94 7.17
N TYR A 207 22.46 -16.49 6.27
CA TYR A 207 22.18 -16.43 4.84
C TYR A 207 20.84 -17.08 4.48
N ASP A 208 19.94 -16.28 3.88
CA ASP A 208 18.65 -16.74 3.36
C ASP A 208 18.51 -16.42 1.86
N PRO A 209 18.51 -17.44 0.99
CA PRO A 209 18.33 -17.24 -0.45
C PRO A 209 17.01 -16.58 -0.84
N LYS A 210 15.95 -16.74 -0.01
CA LYS A 210 14.65 -16.09 -0.28
C LYS A 210 14.76 -14.59 -0.03
N LEU A 211 15.42 -14.22 1.05
CA LEU A 211 15.64 -12.80 1.38
C LEU A 211 16.52 -12.15 0.31
N LEU A 212 17.59 -12.84 -0.15
CA LEU A 212 18.45 -12.35 -1.22
C LEU A 212 17.65 -11.99 -2.49
N ASN A 213 16.74 -12.85 -2.92
CA ASN A 213 15.88 -12.57 -4.09
C ASN A 213 14.94 -11.37 -3.87
N GLN A 214 14.45 -11.17 -2.65
CA GLN A 214 13.65 -10.00 -2.31
C GLN A 214 14.49 -8.72 -2.33
N GLU A 215 15.73 -8.80 -1.89
CA GLU A 215 16.67 -7.68 -1.88
C GLU A 215 17.10 -7.27 -3.28
N ILE A 216 17.36 -8.22 -4.19
CA ILE A 216 17.59 -7.92 -5.62
C ILE A 216 16.41 -7.11 -6.17
N LYS A 217 15.18 -7.54 -5.89
CA LYS A 217 13.98 -6.81 -6.31
C LYS A 217 13.89 -5.43 -5.65
N THR A 218 14.20 -5.34 -4.35
CA THR A 218 14.19 -4.05 -3.62
C THR A 218 15.17 -3.06 -4.22
N ILE A 219 16.38 -3.51 -4.58
CA ILE A 219 17.39 -2.67 -5.26
C ILE A 219 16.89 -2.26 -6.65
N TYR A 220 16.32 -3.20 -7.42
CA TYR A 220 15.78 -2.91 -8.76
C TYR A 220 14.62 -1.91 -8.71
N ASP A 221 13.74 -2.04 -7.72
CA ASP A 221 12.58 -1.16 -7.50
C ASP A 221 12.98 0.28 -7.11
N LEU A 222 14.24 0.55 -6.73
CA LEU A 222 14.76 1.91 -6.59
C LEU A 222 14.74 2.70 -7.91
N GLY A 223 14.69 1.98 -9.04
CA GLY A 223 14.56 2.58 -10.37
C GLY A 223 15.84 3.18 -10.94
N TYR A 224 16.98 3.11 -10.23
CA TYR A 224 18.26 3.68 -10.65
C TYR A 224 19.13 2.72 -11.46
N PHE A 225 18.76 1.45 -11.54
CA PHE A 225 19.57 0.41 -12.16
C PHE A 225 18.86 -0.23 -13.36
N ASP A 226 19.63 -0.54 -14.42
CA ASP A 226 19.17 -1.32 -15.57
C ASP A 226 19.18 -2.80 -15.27
N ASP A 227 20.16 -3.24 -14.48
CA ASP A 227 20.35 -4.64 -14.09
C ASP A 227 20.86 -4.72 -12.66
N VAL A 228 20.41 -5.75 -11.94
CA VAL A 228 20.81 -6.07 -10.57
C VAL A 228 20.98 -7.57 -10.46
N GLN A 229 22.19 -8.00 -10.17
CA GLN A 229 22.54 -9.40 -9.97
C GLN A 229 23.16 -9.58 -8.59
N ALA A 230 23.02 -10.77 -8.00
CA ALA A 230 23.72 -11.12 -6.77
C ALA A 230 24.66 -12.30 -7.04
N LYS A 231 25.88 -12.20 -6.51
CA LYS A 231 26.84 -13.29 -6.45
C LYS A 231 27.02 -13.73 -5.01
N VAL A 232 27.17 -15.02 -4.80
CA VAL A 232 27.39 -15.63 -3.49
C VAL A 232 28.70 -16.40 -3.54
N ASP A 233 29.69 -15.90 -2.81
CA ASP A 233 31.01 -16.54 -2.70
C ASP A 233 31.16 -17.16 -1.31
N GLU A 234 31.59 -18.44 -1.25
CA GLU A 234 31.88 -19.12 0.00
C GLU A 234 33.23 -18.66 0.54
N LEU A 235 33.24 -18.23 1.80
CA LEU A 235 34.45 -17.89 2.56
C LEU A 235 34.62 -18.85 3.75
N PRO A 236 35.82 -18.93 4.37
CA PRO A 236 36.03 -19.79 5.54
C PRO A 236 35.13 -19.46 6.73
N ASP A 237 34.72 -18.19 6.87
CA ASP A 237 33.92 -17.63 7.96
C ASP A 237 32.45 -17.39 7.58
N GLY A 238 32.01 -17.81 6.38
CA GLY A 238 30.62 -17.66 5.92
C GLY A 238 30.50 -17.41 4.43
N VAL A 239 29.49 -16.65 4.01
CA VAL A 239 29.29 -16.27 2.61
C VAL A 239 29.46 -14.77 2.41
N ARG A 240 30.07 -14.39 1.30
CA ARG A 240 30.09 -13.02 0.80
C ARG A 240 28.93 -12.86 -0.18
N LEU A 241 28.10 -11.83 0.03
CA LEU A 241 27.06 -11.42 -0.89
C LEU A 241 27.53 -10.19 -1.65
N THR A 242 27.67 -10.29 -2.97
CA THR A 242 28.06 -9.17 -3.83
C THR A 242 26.90 -8.82 -4.74
N PHE A 243 26.29 -7.65 -4.56
CA PHE A 243 25.29 -7.12 -5.47
C PHE A 243 25.99 -6.38 -6.61
N VAL A 244 25.88 -6.91 -7.81
CA VAL A 244 26.44 -6.31 -9.02
C VAL A 244 25.32 -5.53 -9.70
N VAL A 245 25.47 -4.21 -9.79
CA VAL A 245 24.48 -3.33 -10.35
C VAL A 245 25.00 -2.63 -11.62
N LYS A 246 24.09 -2.34 -12.54
CA LYS A 246 24.37 -1.52 -13.72
C LYS A 246 23.53 -0.26 -13.62
N GLU A 247 24.17 0.88 -13.39
CA GLU A 247 23.47 2.16 -13.28
C GLU A 247 22.85 2.59 -14.60
N LYS A 248 21.67 3.24 -14.50
CA LYS A 248 21.07 3.99 -15.60
C LYS A 248 21.86 5.28 -15.87
N PRO A 249 21.77 5.83 -17.08
CA PRO A 249 22.53 7.02 -17.43
C PRO A 249 22.14 8.23 -16.56
N ARG A 250 23.10 9.10 -16.30
CA ARG A 250 22.90 10.39 -15.66
C ARG A 250 22.41 11.41 -16.67
N ILE A 251 21.40 12.18 -16.30
CA ILE A 251 20.85 13.27 -17.14
C ILE A 251 21.82 14.44 -17.12
N SER A 252 22.46 14.73 -18.24
CA SER A 252 23.38 15.86 -18.37
C SER A 252 22.65 17.19 -18.57
N ALA A 253 21.56 17.18 -19.34
CA ALA A 253 20.70 18.32 -19.60
C ALA A 253 19.27 17.87 -19.88
N ILE A 254 18.32 18.75 -19.59
CA ILE A 254 16.91 18.58 -19.97
C ILE A 254 16.56 19.74 -20.89
N SER A 255 15.98 19.45 -22.04
CA SER A 255 15.39 20.44 -22.94
C SER A 255 13.91 20.16 -23.12
N VAL A 256 13.13 21.19 -23.31
CA VAL A 256 11.69 21.14 -23.59
C VAL A 256 11.44 21.84 -24.91
N THR A 257 10.68 21.19 -25.78
CA THR A 257 10.36 21.73 -27.12
C THR A 257 8.87 21.57 -27.41
N GLY A 258 8.33 22.42 -28.30
CA GLY A 258 6.93 22.39 -28.72
C GLY A 258 5.97 23.04 -27.71
N THR A 259 6.49 23.92 -26.86
CA THR A 259 5.72 24.73 -25.92
C THR A 259 5.48 26.11 -26.48
N GLU A 260 4.23 26.45 -26.84
CA GLU A 260 3.79 27.78 -27.32
C GLU A 260 2.88 28.46 -26.28
N ALA A 261 2.06 27.66 -25.59
CA ALA A 261 1.09 28.13 -24.61
C ALA A 261 1.64 28.21 -23.17
N LYS A 262 2.78 27.61 -22.92
CA LYS A 262 3.45 27.58 -21.61
C LYS A 262 4.94 27.88 -21.80
N ASP A 263 5.54 28.53 -20.81
CA ASP A 263 6.97 28.69 -20.79
C ASP A 263 7.67 27.34 -20.44
N GLN A 264 8.89 27.16 -20.98
CA GLN A 264 9.68 25.96 -20.69
C GLN A 264 9.94 25.80 -19.17
N ASP A 265 10.07 26.90 -18.45
CA ASP A 265 10.29 26.91 -17.01
C ASP A 265 9.09 26.38 -16.25
N ASP A 266 7.85 26.68 -16.67
CA ASP A 266 6.62 26.11 -16.07
C ASP A 266 6.59 24.59 -16.20
N VAL A 267 7.02 24.06 -17.35
CA VAL A 267 7.10 22.61 -17.59
C VAL A 267 8.17 21.97 -16.72
N LEU A 268 9.34 22.60 -16.62
CA LEU A 268 10.44 22.12 -15.79
C LEU A 268 10.10 22.16 -14.29
N GLU A 269 9.29 23.13 -13.84
CA GLU A 269 8.91 23.27 -12.44
C GLU A 269 8.09 22.08 -11.93
N VAL A 270 7.15 21.57 -12.73
CA VAL A 270 6.27 20.44 -12.36
C VAL A 270 6.97 19.08 -12.39
N MET A 271 8.11 18.97 -13.07
CA MET A 271 8.89 17.74 -13.11
C MET A 271 9.63 17.52 -11.79
N ALA A 272 9.79 16.26 -11.38
CA ALA A 272 10.71 15.86 -10.31
C ALA A 272 12.11 15.51 -10.85
N THR A 273 12.18 15.08 -12.10
CA THR A 273 13.44 14.80 -12.81
C THR A 273 14.25 16.07 -12.98
N ARG A 274 15.54 16.03 -12.63
CA ARG A 274 16.45 17.19 -12.71
C ARG A 274 17.73 16.83 -13.47
N SER A 275 18.33 17.85 -14.08
CA SER A 275 19.70 17.74 -14.61
C SER A 275 20.66 17.36 -13.48
N GLY A 276 21.59 16.48 -13.76
CA GLY A 276 22.51 15.93 -12.79
C GLY A 276 22.03 14.69 -12.02
N ALA A 277 20.76 14.31 -12.12
CA ALA A 277 20.22 13.09 -11.49
C ALA A 277 20.39 11.86 -12.38
N VAL A 278 20.35 10.69 -11.78
CA VAL A 278 20.24 9.41 -12.50
C VAL A 278 18.82 9.26 -13.06
N LEU A 279 18.70 8.84 -14.31
CA LEU A 279 17.40 8.65 -14.95
C LEU A 279 16.58 7.55 -14.25
N ASN A 280 15.44 7.93 -13.72
CA ASN A 280 14.46 6.99 -13.18
C ASN A 280 13.22 6.95 -14.09
N PRO A 281 13.00 5.88 -14.86
CA PRO A 281 11.87 5.80 -15.80
C PRO A 281 10.51 5.94 -15.14
N LYS A 282 10.36 5.49 -13.89
CA LYS A 282 9.11 5.63 -13.15
C LYS A 282 8.81 7.10 -12.84
N VAL A 283 9.81 7.81 -12.30
CA VAL A 283 9.68 9.25 -12.01
C VAL A 283 9.45 10.04 -13.30
N LEU A 284 10.16 9.70 -14.38
CA LEU A 284 9.95 10.34 -15.68
C LEU A 284 8.54 10.12 -16.21
N ALA A 285 7.99 8.90 -16.10
CA ALA A 285 6.61 8.62 -16.51
C ALA A 285 5.59 9.43 -15.68
N GLU A 286 5.81 9.61 -14.38
CA GLU A 286 5.01 10.48 -13.52
C GLU A 286 5.14 11.95 -13.93
N ASP A 287 6.33 12.39 -14.29
CA ASP A 287 6.57 13.76 -14.75
C ASP A 287 5.86 14.05 -16.08
N LEU A 288 5.90 13.12 -17.06
CA LEU A 288 5.13 13.25 -18.30
C LEU A 288 3.62 13.37 -18.01
N GLY A 289 3.11 12.62 -17.03
CA GLY A 289 1.74 12.73 -16.56
C GLY A 289 1.42 14.11 -15.99
N LYS A 290 2.30 14.66 -15.14
CA LYS A 290 2.15 16.01 -14.56
C LYS A 290 2.18 17.11 -15.62
N ILE A 291 3.04 16.97 -16.64
CA ILE A 291 3.09 17.91 -17.76
C ILE A 291 1.78 17.87 -18.53
N LYS A 292 1.25 16.67 -18.84
CA LYS A 292 -0.07 16.56 -19.49
C LYS A 292 -1.16 17.23 -18.67
N GLU A 293 -1.16 17.03 -17.35
CA GLU A 293 -2.12 17.63 -16.44
C GLU A 293 -1.99 19.15 -16.36
N LEU A 294 -0.75 19.69 -16.42
CA LEU A 294 -0.51 21.13 -16.50
C LEU A 294 -1.20 21.75 -17.73
N TYR A 295 -1.11 21.10 -18.87
CA TYR A 295 -1.78 21.54 -20.11
C TYR A 295 -3.31 21.35 -20.06
N ARG A 296 -3.79 20.26 -19.48
CA ARG A 296 -5.23 19.99 -19.32
C ARG A 296 -5.94 21.06 -18.49
N LYS A 297 -5.32 21.56 -17.43
CA LYS A 297 -5.86 22.64 -16.59
C LYS A 297 -6.18 23.91 -17.37
N ASP A 298 -5.44 24.17 -18.45
CA ASP A 298 -5.62 25.33 -19.30
C ASP A 298 -6.47 25.05 -20.54
N GLY A 299 -7.01 23.83 -20.66
CA GLY A 299 -7.92 23.45 -21.76
C GLY A 299 -7.27 22.73 -22.94
N TYR A 300 -6.00 22.34 -22.84
CA TYR A 300 -5.29 21.57 -23.87
C TYR A 300 -5.42 20.07 -23.63
N TYR A 301 -6.62 19.53 -23.78
CA TYR A 301 -6.94 18.13 -23.47
C TYR A 301 -6.31 17.11 -24.42
N LYS A 302 -5.99 17.55 -25.66
CA LYS A 302 -5.31 16.73 -26.66
C LYS A 302 -3.77 16.85 -26.57
N ALA A 303 -3.25 17.49 -25.53
CA ALA A 303 -1.81 17.60 -25.34
C ALA A 303 -1.18 16.21 -25.18
N ASP A 304 -0.16 15.95 -25.98
CA ASP A 304 0.67 14.74 -25.88
C ASP A 304 2.11 15.12 -25.53
N VAL A 305 2.70 14.32 -24.66
CA VAL A 305 4.05 14.55 -24.15
C VAL A 305 4.85 13.29 -24.32
N SER A 306 5.94 13.40 -25.05
CA SER A 306 6.90 12.32 -25.28
C SER A 306 8.30 12.75 -24.89
N TYR A 307 9.23 11.82 -24.85
CA TYR A 307 10.62 12.15 -24.57
C TYR A 307 11.56 11.39 -25.52
N LYS A 308 12.73 11.94 -25.70
CA LYS A 308 13.87 11.30 -26.39
C LYS A 308 15.08 11.35 -25.47
N LEU A 309 15.85 10.29 -25.47
CA LEU A 309 17.15 10.22 -24.81
C LEU A 309 18.22 10.25 -25.88
N GLU A 310 19.09 11.24 -25.86
CA GLU A 310 20.23 11.36 -26.75
C GLU A 310 21.53 11.18 -25.95
N GLY A 311 22.38 10.27 -26.37
CA GLY A 311 23.70 10.01 -25.79
C GLY A 311 24.10 8.56 -25.93
N ASP A 312 25.32 8.31 -26.36
CA ASP A 312 25.91 6.98 -26.51
C ASP A 312 26.65 6.51 -25.24
N ASP A 313 26.84 7.37 -24.27
CA ASP A 313 27.59 7.06 -23.07
C ASP A 313 26.65 6.64 -21.94
N ALA A 314 26.86 5.45 -21.39
CA ALA A 314 26.10 4.94 -20.24
C ALA A 314 26.14 5.86 -19.00
N THR A 315 27.00 6.89 -19.01
CA THR A 315 27.17 7.83 -17.90
C THR A 315 26.46 9.16 -18.08
N GLN A 316 26.15 9.58 -19.33
CA GLN A 316 25.52 10.87 -19.59
C GLN A 316 24.52 10.77 -20.74
N ALA A 317 23.28 11.16 -20.47
CA ALA A 317 22.23 11.28 -21.48
C ALA A 317 21.59 12.67 -21.44
N ARG A 318 21.24 13.22 -22.60
CA ARG A 318 20.39 14.39 -22.72
C ARG A 318 18.94 13.92 -22.81
N LEU A 319 18.08 14.52 -22.01
CA LEU A 319 16.64 14.26 -22.01
C LEU A 319 15.92 15.39 -22.74
N ASP A 320 15.35 15.08 -23.89
CA ASP A 320 14.56 16.03 -24.67
C ASP A 320 13.07 15.70 -24.51
N ILE A 321 12.34 16.59 -23.83
CA ILE A 321 10.88 16.50 -23.69
C ILE A 321 10.25 17.18 -24.88
N VAL A 322 9.38 16.48 -25.58
CA VAL A 322 8.66 16.98 -26.75
C VAL A 322 7.19 17.06 -26.42
N VAL A 323 6.66 18.29 -26.40
CA VAL A 323 5.25 18.57 -26.16
C VAL A 323 4.55 18.83 -27.48
N SER A 324 3.40 18.20 -27.69
CA SER A 324 2.47 18.52 -28.76
C SER A 324 1.19 19.02 -28.10
N GLU A 325 1.01 20.32 -28.00
CA GLU A 325 -0.05 20.94 -27.19
C GLU A 325 -1.45 20.63 -27.73
N GLY A 326 -1.59 20.52 -29.06
CA GLY A 326 -2.90 20.41 -29.72
C GLY A 326 -3.74 21.68 -29.58
N PRO A 327 -4.99 21.66 -30.02
CA PRO A 327 -5.88 22.82 -29.92
C PRO A 327 -6.41 22.98 -28.48
N LYS A 328 -6.58 24.23 -28.06
CA LYS A 328 -7.31 24.56 -26.83
C LYS A 328 -8.79 24.31 -27.03
N LEU A 329 -9.36 23.38 -26.26
CA LEU A 329 -10.77 23.01 -26.32
C LEU A 329 -11.55 23.70 -25.21
N PHE A 330 -12.76 24.14 -25.55
CA PHE A 330 -13.69 24.75 -24.60
C PHE A 330 -14.99 23.96 -24.58
N ILE A 331 -15.75 24.10 -23.51
CA ILE A 331 -17.10 23.55 -23.42
C ILE A 331 -17.96 24.26 -24.48
N LYS A 332 -18.31 23.53 -25.51
CA LYS A 332 -19.14 23.96 -26.63
C LYS A 332 -20.61 23.90 -26.26
N LYS A 333 -20.99 22.86 -25.50
CA LYS A 333 -22.37 22.59 -25.14
C LYS A 333 -22.46 21.81 -23.81
N ILE A 334 -23.45 22.21 -23.00
CA ILE A 334 -23.89 21.45 -21.83
C ILE A 334 -25.29 20.94 -22.08
N ASN A 335 -25.48 19.65 -22.12
CA ASN A 335 -26.78 18.99 -22.24
C ASN A 335 -27.26 18.51 -20.87
N ILE A 336 -28.54 18.70 -20.59
CA ILE A 336 -29.20 18.10 -19.44
C ILE A 336 -30.34 17.23 -19.99
N GLU A 337 -30.13 15.92 -19.97
CA GLU A 337 -31.06 14.94 -20.47
C GLU A 337 -31.94 14.40 -19.35
N GLY A 338 -33.20 14.14 -19.63
CA GLY A 338 -34.19 13.60 -18.67
C GLY A 338 -34.94 14.65 -17.87
N ALA A 339 -34.54 15.93 -17.92
CA ALA A 339 -35.28 17.03 -17.33
C ALA A 339 -36.57 17.29 -18.09
N LYS A 340 -37.72 17.16 -17.42
CA LYS A 340 -39.06 17.36 -17.96
C LYS A 340 -39.90 18.33 -17.14
N ALA A 341 -39.73 18.27 -15.84
CA ALA A 341 -40.47 19.09 -14.88
C ALA A 341 -39.83 20.46 -14.65
N ILE A 342 -38.54 20.59 -14.90
CA ILE A 342 -37.77 21.82 -14.75
C ILE A 342 -37.11 22.13 -16.09
N ASP A 343 -37.08 23.41 -16.44
CA ASP A 343 -36.42 23.86 -17.65
C ASP A 343 -34.90 23.60 -17.58
N PRO A 344 -34.32 22.95 -18.60
CA PRO A 344 -32.89 22.74 -18.63
C PRO A 344 -32.06 24.03 -18.51
N ASP A 345 -32.54 25.16 -18.97
CA ASP A 345 -31.82 26.44 -18.87
C ASP A 345 -31.77 26.95 -17.42
N ASP A 346 -32.85 26.78 -16.64
CA ASP A 346 -32.84 27.06 -15.18
C ASP A 346 -31.83 26.20 -14.42
N LEU A 347 -31.62 24.96 -14.88
CA LEU A 347 -30.63 24.06 -14.29
C LEU A 347 -29.20 24.47 -14.67
N LYS A 348 -28.99 24.93 -15.92
CA LYS A 348 -27.68 25.42 -16.36
C LYS A 348 -27.23 26.63 -15.57
N ASP A 349 -28.15 27.49 -15.15
CA ASP A 349 -27.85 28.66 -14.32
C ASP A 349 -27.30 28.29 -12.91
N GLN A 350 -27.50 27.06 -12.47
CA GLN A 350 -26.98 26.54 -11.19
C GLN A 350 -25.56 25.97 -11.31
N LEU A 351 -25.07 25.78 -12.54
CA LEU A 351 -23.77 25.15 -12.77
C LEU A 351 -22.62 26.13 -12.58
N SER A 352 -21.51 25.61 -12.09
CA SER A 352 -20.23 26.31 -12.04
C SER A 352 -19.49 26.26 -13.40
N LEU A 353 -19.78 25.19 -14.17
CA LEU A 353 -19.31 25.06 -15.56
C LEU A 353 -20.21 25.90 -16.47
N ALA A 354 -19.61 26.50 -17.47
CA ALA A 354 -20.32 27.32 -18.46
C ALA A 354 -19.89 26.98 -19.89
N GLU A 355 -20.81 27.13 -20.81
CA GLU A 355 -20.53 27.05 -22.25
C GLU A 355 -19.64 28.22 -22.68
N ARG A 356 -18.83 28.06 -23.74
CA ARG A 356 -18.02 29.13 -24.33
C ARG A 356 -18.90 30.25 -24.82
N GLY A 357 -18.77 31.44 -24.20
CA GLY A 357 -19.49 32.64 -24.58
C GLY A 357 -18.60 33.64 -25.35
N PHE A 358 -19.19 34.75 -25.78
CA PHE A 358 -18.49 35.81 -26.50
C PHE A 358 -17.37 36.48 -25.68
N LEU A 359 -17.52 36.51 -24.33
CA LEU A 359 -16.55 37.13 -23.41
C LEU A 359 -15.59 36.12 -22.78
N THR A 360 -15.54 34.89 -23.25
CA THR A 360 -14.71 33.82 -22.67
C THR A 360 -13.24 34.19 -22.56
N TRP A 361 -12.74 34.98 -23.48
CA TRP A 361 -11.34 35.48 -23.48
C TRP A 361 -11.01 36.42 -22.32
N ILE A 362 -12.00 37.07 -21.70
CA ILE A 362 -11.83 37.91 -20.51
C ILE A 362 -12.11 37.10 -19.24
N THR A 363 -13.17 36.28 -19.24
CA THR A 363 -13.69 35.61 -18.04
C THR A 363 -13.00 34.28 -17.75
N GLY A 364 -12.33 33.69 -18.78
CA GLY A 364 -11.81 32.32 -18.69
C GLY A 364 -12.91 31.25 -18.65
N ALA A 365 -14.18 31.63 -18.82
CA ALA A 365 -15.32 30.70 -18.83
C ALA A 365 -15.19 29.69 -19.97
N GLY A 366 -15.82 28.52 -19.84
CA GLY A 366 -15.83 27.50 -20.88
C GLY A 366 -14.64 26.51 -20.82
N VAL A 367 -13.67 26.69 -19.92
CA VAL A 367 -12.66 25.66 -19.67
C VAL A 367 -13.27 24.60 -18.76
N LEU A 368 -13.16 23.34 -19.16
CA LEU A 368 -13.64 22.22 -18.34
C LEU A 368 -12.72 22.06 -17.12
N LYS A 369 -13.32 22.07 -15.94
CA LYS A 369 -12.66 21.72 -14.69
C LYS A 369 -13.31 20.45 -14.17
N GLU A 370 -12.60 19.33 -14.23
CA GLU A 370 -13.17 18.01 -13.90
C GLU A 370 -13.68 17.95 -12.46
N GLU A 371 -13.05 18.69 -11.53
CA GLU A 371 -13.51 18.82 -10.14
C GLU A 371 -14.90 19.47 -9.99
N LEU A 372 -15.32 20.26 -10.97
CA LEU A 372 -16.64 20.90 -10.95
C LEU A 372 -17.76 20.00 -11.47
N LEU A 373 -17.44 18.94 -12.22
CA LEU A 373 -18.44 18.04 -12.80
C LEU A 373 -19.34 17.41 -11.73
N LEU A 374 -18.74 16.81 -10.70
CA LEU A 374 -19.50 16.18 -9.61
C LEU A 374 -20.21 17.22 -8.74
N ARG A 375 -19.60 18.38 -8.54
CA ARG A 375 -20.22 19.49 -7.84
C ARG A 375 -21.47 20.00 -8.55
N ASP A 376 -21.40 20.13 -9.87
CA ASP A 376 -22.51 20.60 -10.69
C ASP A 376 -23.61 19.54 -10.76
N ALA A 377 -23.28 18.23 -10.84
CA ALA A 377 -24.26 17.19 -10.69
C ALA A 377 -25.00 17.26 -9.35
N ALA A 378 -24.29 17.48 -8.24
CA ALA A 378 -24.88 17.67 -6.91
C ALA A 378 -25.72 18.98 -6.83
N ALA A 379 -25.33 20.04 -7.55
CA ALA A 379 -26.10 21.28 -7.61
C ALA A 379 -27.45 21.05 -8.31
N ILE A 380 -27.47 20.29 -9.40
CA ILE A 380 -28.71 19.88 -10.07
C ILE A 380 -29.59 19.07 -9.10
N GLU A 381 -29.03 18.07 -8.40
CA GLU A 381 -29.78 17.28 -7.42
C GLU A 381 -30.36 18.15 -6.29
N ALA A 382 -29.58 19.09 -5.81
CA ALA A 382 -30.04 20.03 -4.78
C ALA A 382 -31.17 20.92 -5.29
N TYR A 383 -31.07 21.42 -6.52
CA TYR A 383 -32.08 22.26 -7.14
C TYR A 383 -33.43 21.54 -7.28
N TYR A 384 -33.40 20.29 -7.72
CA TYR A 384 -34.58 19.42 -7.76
C TYR A 384 -35.11 19.10 -6.36
N GLY A 385 -34.22 18.74 -5.44
CA GLY A 385 -34.59 18.40 -4.06
C GLY A 385 -35.28 19.55 -3.32
N ASN A 386 -34.88 20.79 -3.61
CA ASN A 386 -35.51 21.99 -3.07
C ASN A 386 -36.90 22.31 -3.69
N ARG A 387 -37.30 21.53 -4.72
CA ARG A 387 -38.58 21.67 -5.42
C ARG A 387 -39.50 20.46 -5.30
N GLY A 388 -39.18 19.58 -4.36
CA GLY A 388 -40.02 18.41 -4.06
C GLY A 388 -39.61 17.09 -4.71
N PHE A 389 -38.56 17.07 -5.50
CA PHE A 389 -38.06 15.84 -6.14
C PHE A 389 -37.00 15.18 -5.27
N ILE A 390 -37.40 14.55 -4.19
CA ILE A 390 -36.46 13.98 -3.21
C ILE A 390 -35.75 12.71 -3.68
N GLU A 391 -36.30 12.02 -4.68
CA GLU A 391 -35.74 10.80 -5.26
C GLU A 391 -34.92 11.07 -6.52
N VAL A 392 -34.68 12.33 -6.85
CA VAL A 392 -33.86 12.70 -8.01
C VAL A 392 -32.48 12.08 -7.96
N LYS A 393 -32.01 11.61 -9.09
CA LYS A 393 -30.66 11.10 -9.28
C LYS A 393 -30.05 11.75 -10.49
N VAL A 394 -28.83 12.23 -10.35
CA VAL A 394 -28.01 12.70 -11.47
C VAL A 394 -26.85 11.72 -11.66
N GLY A 395 -26.82 11.09 -12.83
CA GLY A 395 -25.73 10.16 -13.18
C GLY A 395 -24.37 10.85 -13.26
N GLN A 396 -23.31 10.07 -13.36
CA GLN A 396 -21.99 10.66 -13.64
C GLN A 396 -22.05 11.43 -14.95
N PRO A 397 -21.55 12.68 -14.99
CA PRO A 397 -21.51 13.47 -16.20
C PRO A 397 -20.71 12.79 -17.30
N ASP A 398 -21.25 12.72 -18.49
CA ASP A 398 -20.57 12.22 -19.68
C ASP A 398 -19.84 13.37 -20.39
N VAL A 399 -18.54 13.21 -20.63
CA VAL A 399 -17.69 14.22 -21.26
C VAL A 399 -17.18 13.69 -22.58
N GLN A 400 -17.59 14.31 -23.68
CA GLN A 400 -17.19 13.94 -25.03
C GLN A 400 -16.28 15.02 -25.62
N PHE A 401 -15.09 14.61 -26.06
CA PHE A 401 -14.12 15.49 -26.70
C PHE A 401 -14.29 15.43 -28.22
N GLU A 402 -14.86 16.47 -28.78
CA GLU A 402 -15.00 16.64 -30.23
C GLU A 402 -13.80 17.43 -30.80
N ASP A 403 -13.71 17.56 -32.11
CA ASP A 403 -12.61 18.27 -32.75
C ASP A 403 -12.66 19.79 -32.50
N ASP A 404 -13.86 20.35 -32.36
CA ASP A 404 -14.13 21.78 -32.20
C ASP A 404 -14.54 22.17 -30.75
N GLY A 405 -14.61 21.23 -29.81
CA GLY A 405 -14.97 21.54 -28.43
C GLY A 405 -15.34 20.33 -27.58
N ILE A 406 -15.86 20.62 -26.42
CA ILE A 406 -16.25 19.62 -25.42
C ILE A 406 -17.76 19.67 -25.24
N VAL A 407 -18.39 18.51 -25.22
CA VAL A 407 -19.81 18.36 -24.87
C VAL A 407 -19.89 17.67 -23.53
N VAL A 408 -20.57 18.30 -22.57
CA VAL A 408 -20.85 17.73 -21.24
C VAL A 408 -22.32 17.39 -21.15
N THR A 409 -22.65 16.17 -20.77
CA THR A 409 -24.03 15.70 -20.65
C THR A 409 -24.32 15.21 -19.24
N PHE A 410 -25.28 15.85 -18.57
CA PHE A 410 -25.83 15.40 -17.31
C PHE A 410 -27.12 14.62 -17.57
N ARG A 411 -27.26 13.41 -17.03
CA ARG A 411 -28.46 12.59 -17.14
C ARG A 411 -29.20 12.63 -15.81
N VAL A 412 -30.44 13.12 -15.87
CA VAL A 412 -31.29 13.32 -14.70
C VAL A 412 -32.44 12.32 -14.72
N GLU A 413 -32.62 11.63 -13.61
CA GLU A 413 -33.82 10.84 -13.30
C GLU A 413 -34.58 11.61 -12.23
N GLU A 414 -35.65 12.34 -12.64
CA GLU A 414 -36.35 13.29 -11.74
C GLU A 414 -37.07 12.61 -10.59
N GLY A 415 -37.61 11.42 -10.80
CA GLY A 415 -38.52 10.77 -9.85
C GLY A 415 -39.89 11.45 -9.77
N GLN A 416 -40.60 11.23 -8.65
CA GLN A 416 -41.88 11.88 -8.37
C GLN A 416 -41.68 13.14 -7.53
N ARG A 417 -42.65 14.07 -7.62
CA ARG A 417 -42.68 15.28 -6.82
C ARG A 417 -43.56 15.07 -5.60
N TYR A 418 -43.02 15.35 -4.41
CA TYR A 418 -43.66 15.06 -3.15
C TYR A 418 -44.03 16.32 -2.38
N LYS A 419 -45.19 16.26 -1.70
CA LYS A 419 -45.64 17.28 -0.72
C LYS A 419 -45.19 16.91 0.68
N VAL A 420 -45.23 17.88 1.60
CA VAL A 420 -44.97 17.65 3.00
C VAL A 420 -46.16 16.88 3.61
N GLY A 421 -45.84 15.73 4.22
CA GLY A 421 -46.76 14.90 4.99
C GLY A 421 -46.79 15.30 6.48
N ASP A 422 -46.73 14.31 7.36
CA ASP A 422 -46.68 14.57 8.80
C ASP A 422 -45.28 14.94 9.25
N VAL A 423 -45.20 15.94 10.15
CA VAL A 423 -43.96 16.38 10.81
C VAL A 423 -43.98 15.90 12.25
N THR A 424 -42.95 15.15 12.64
CA THR A 424 -42.83 14.59 14.00
C THR A 424 -41.44 14.84 14.57
N PHE A 425 -41.33 14.69 15.89
CA PHE A 425 -40.06 14.82 16.60
C PHE A 425 -39.81 13.56 17.42
N SER A 426 -38.59 13.08 17.43
CA SER A 426 -38.15 11.88 18.18
C SER A 426 -36.84 12.13 18.91
N GLY A 427 -36.46 11.20 19.79
CA GLY A 427 -35.20 11.24 20.54
C GLY A 427 -35.30 12.05 21.85
N ASP A 428 -34.31 12.88 22.12
CA ASP A 428 -34.14 13.60 23.38
C ASP A 428 -34.96 14.93 23.41
N ILE A 429 -36.24 14.87 23.60
CA ILE A 429 -37.11 16.05 23.65
C ILE A 429 -37.01 16.71 25.01
N LEU A 430 -36.67 18.03 25.07
CA LEU A 430 -36.46 18.78 26.31
C LEU A 430 -37.76 19.41 26.87
N GLU A 431 -38.63 19.81 25.98
CA GLU A 431 -39.86 20.54 26.29
C GLU A 431 -41.03 19.97 25.49
N ASP A 432 -42.19 20.57 25.57
CA ASP A 432 -43.33 20.22 24.75
C ASP A 432 -43.00 20.40 23.26
N THR A 433 -43.43 19.46 22.42
CA THR A 433 -43.26 19.49 20.99
C THR A 433 -43.78 20.77 20.33
N ASP A 434 -44.79 21.43 20.95
CA ASP A 434 -45.31 22.72 20.48
C ASP A 434 -44.24 23.83 20.41
N GLN A 435 -43.20 23.76 21.23
CA GLN A 435 -42.11 24.74 21.17
C GLN A 435 -41.16 24.40 19.99
N LEU A 436 -40.98 23.13 19.66
CA LEU A 436 -40.18 22.69 18.54
C LEU A 436 -40.82 23.06 17.20
N PHE A 437 -42.17 22.98 17.13
CA PHE A 437 -42.91 23.44 15.94
C PHE A 437 -42.71 24.94 15.65
N LYS A 438 -42.45 25.77 16.67
CA LYS A 438 -42.12 27.20 16.47
C LYS A 438 -40.70 27.43 15.95
N VAL A 439 -39.84 26.44 16.06
CA VAL A 439 -38.43 26.52 15.58
C VAL A 439 -38.32 26.12 14.14
N VAL A 440 -39.08 25.11 13.71
CA VAL A 440 -39.07 24.58 12.35
C VAL A 440 -40.02 25.36 11.44
N LYS A 441 -39.61 25.53 10.19
CA LYS A 441 -40.38 26.20 9.15
C LYS A 441 -41.19 25.22 8.30
N LEU A 442 -40.84 23.94 8.34
CA LEU A 442 -41.49 22.93 7.49
C LEU A 442 -42.96 22.76 7.78
N ASP A 443 -43.41 23.04 9.01
CA ASP A 443 -44.82 23.00 9.37
C ASP A 443 -45.64 24.12 8.67
N ASP A 444 -45.03 25.28 8.45
CA ASP A 444 -45.63 26.35 7.65
C ASP A 444 -45.80 25.91 6.20
N VAL A 445 -44.81 25.26 5.62
CA VAL A 445 -44.84 24.69 4.25
C VAL A 445 -45.97 23.66 4.12
N LYS A 446 -46.15 22.80 5.14
CA LYS A 446 -47.26 21.83 5.17
C LYS A 446 -48.61 22.53 5.19
N ASN A 447 -48.76 23.56 6.00
CA ASN A 447 -50.01 24.32 6.11
C ASN A 447 -50.38 25.01 4.80
N ASP A 448 -49.40 25.48 4.05
CA ASP A 448 -49.58 26.08 2.72
C ASP A 448 -49.76 25.01 1.61
N LYS A 449 -49.69 23.72 1.93
CA LYS A 449 -49.79 22.57 1.02
C LYS A 449 -48.76 22.58 -0.11
N GLU A 450 -47.60 23.11 0.17
CA GLU A 450 -46.50 23.20 -0.76
C GLU A 450 -45.69 21.88 -0.86
N TYR A 451 -44.80 21.84 -1.81
CA TYR A 451 -43.89 20.72 -1.99
C TYR A 451 -42.75 20.79 -0.99
N ILE A 452 -42.22 19.63 -0.64
CA ILE A 452 -41.08 19.53 0.27
C ILE A 452 -39.84 20.24 -0.31
N ASP A 453 -39.12 20.94 0.53
CA ASP A 453 -37.89 21.65 0.21
C ASP A 453 -36.76 21.15 1.10
N ARG A 454 -35.74 20.52 0.47
CA ARG A 454 -34.57 19.99 1.19
C ARG A 454 -33.75 21.10 1.89
N SER A 455 -33.75 22.31 1.38
CA SER A 455 -33.07 23.42 2.05
C SER A 455 -33.76 23.78 3.38
N VAL A 456 -35.08 23.76 3.40
CA VAL A 456 -35.87 24.00 4.64
C VAL A 456 -35.59 22.89 5.66
N LEU A 457 -35.57 21.63 5.24
CA LEU A 457 -35.25 20.51 6.13
C LEU A 457 -33.89 20.67 6.82
N ARG A 458 -32.89 21.07 6.05
CA ARG A 458 -31.53 21.28 6.55
C ARG A 458 -31.46 22.48 7.50
N ASP A 459 -32.13 23.58 7.13
CA ASP A 459 -32.19 24.79 7.95
C ASP A 459 -32.93 24.52 9.25
N ASP A 460 -34.01 23.75 9.23
CA ASP A 460 -34.76 23.33 10.41
C ASP A 460 -33.94 22.43 11.33
N ALA A 461 -33.22 21.45 10.79
CA ALA A 461 -32.33 20.62 11.59
C ALA A 461 -31.22 21.45 12.28
N GLN A 462 -30.68 22.44 11.58
CA GLN A 462 -29.70 23.36 12.16
C GLN A 462 -30.37 24.27 13.22
N ALA A 463 -31.58 24.78 12.97
CA ALA A 463 -32.30 25.60 13.91
C ALA A 463 -32.66 24.83 15.19
N LEU A 464 -33.02 23.55 15.08
CA LEU A 464 -33.25 22.66 16.23
C LEU A 464 -31.95 22.47 17.04
N SER A 465 -30.82 22.19 16.37
CA SER A 465 -29.52 22.07 17.03
C SER A 465 -29.12 23.38 17.73
N ASP A 466 -29.36 24.53 17.09
CA ASP A 466 -29.14 25.85 17.66
C ASP A 466 -30.07 26.11 18.87
N TYR A 467 -31.33 25.68 18.81
CA TYR A 467 -32.28 25.79 19.91
C TYR A 467 -31.78 25.04 21.15
N TYR A 468 -31.37 23.79 20.99
CA TYR A 468 -30.80 22.99 22.08
C TYR A 468 -29.49 23.58 22.61
N SER A 469 -28.69 24.20 21.77
CA SER A 469 -27.45 24.87 22.17
C SER A 469 -27.67 26.01 23.15
N ASN A 470 -28.89 26.65 23.12
CA ASN A 470 -29.25 27.71 24.05
C ASN A 470 -29.53 27.20 25.48
N TYR A 471 -29.70 25.89 25.66
CA TYR A 471 -29.93 25.23 26.95
C TYR A 471 -28.71 24.48 27.48
N GLY A 472 -27.53 24.76 26.91
CA GLY A 472 -26.26 24.17 27.35
C GLY A 472 -25.79 22.94 26.54
N TYR A 473 -26.56 22.50 25.59
CA TYR A 473 -26.21 21.31 24.77
C TYR A 473 -25.44 21.71 23.50
N ALA A 474 -24.19 22.14 23.68
CA ALA A 474 -23.36 22.68 22.60
C ALA A 474 -23.15 21.71 21.42
N TYR A 475 -23.25 20.42 21.68
CA TYR A 475 -23.06 19.36 20.69
C TYR A 475 -24.36 18.63 20.35
N ALA A 476 -25.51 19.28 20.58
CA ALA A 476 -26.78 18.71 20.14
C ALA A 476 -26.81 18.58 18.61
N GLU A 477 -27.27 17.44 18.15
CA GLU A 477 -27.45 17.12 16.73
C GLU A 477 -28.94 16.87 16.49
N ALA A 478 -29.50 17.52 15.50
CA ALA A 478 -30.80 17.19 14.95
C ALA A 478 -30.60 16.68 13.52
N ASN A 479 -31.17 15.52 13.23
CA ASN A 479 -31.19 14.92 11.90
C ASN A 479 -32.66 14.73 11.48
N TYR A 480 -32.92 14.66 10.19
CA TYR A 480 -34.25 14.36 9.70
C TYR A 480 -34.28 13.00 9.00
N LEU A 481 -35.35 12.26 9.22
CA LEU A 481 -35.67 11.01 8.56
C LEU A 481 -36.88 11.24 7.66
N LEU A 482 -36.80 10.76 6.41
CA LEU A 482 -37.85 10.92 5.42
C LEU A 482 -38.57 9.57 5.20
N ASN A 483 -39.86 9.52 5.44
CA ASN A 483 -40.71 8.39 5.12
C ASN A 483 -41.57 8.73 3.90
N VAL A 484 -41.18 8.18 2.76
CA VAL A 484 -41.79 8.47 1.47
C VAL A 484 -43.01 7.59 1.25
N ASN A 485 -44.17 8.22 1.00
CA ASN A 485 -45.37 7.54 0.59
C ASN A 485 -45.66 7.84 -0.90
N ALA A 486 -45.26 6.94 -1.77
CA ALA A 486 -45.42 7.09 -3.23
C ALA A 486 -46.91 7.12 -3.65
N THR A 487 -47.84 6.50 -2.88
CA THR A 487 -49.27 6.45 -3.19
C THR A 487 -49.95 7.80 -2.94
N THR A 488 -49.62 8.44 -1.88
CA THR A 488 -50.16 9.77 -1.48
C THR A 488 -49.36 10.92 -2.06
N GLN A 489 -48.19 10.65 -2.62
CA GLN A 489 -47.20 11.65 -3.04
C GLN A 489 -46.84 12.63 -1.91
N ALA A 490 -46.73 12.11 -0.68
CA ALA A 490 -46.37 12.86 0.51
C ALA A 490 -45.13 12.23 1.18
N VAL A 491 -44.40 13.06 1.92
CA VAL A 491 -43.23 12.64 2.71
C VAL A 491 -43.43 13.05 4.14
N ASP A 492 -43.51 12.07 5.03
CA ASP A 492 -43.51 12.33 6.46
C ASP A 492 -42.06 12.55 6.93
N VAL A 493 -41.89 13.56 7.76
CA VAL A 493 -40.56 14.00 8.24
C VAL A 493 -40.49 13.81 9.74
N ASP A 494 -39.54 13.01 10.21
CA ASP A 494 -39.24 12.90 11.64
C ASP A 494 -37.89 13.55 11.95
N TYR A 495 -37.90 14.57 12.79
CA TYR A 495 -36.70 15.20 13.31
C TYR A 495 -36.20 14.45 14.54
N SER A 496 -35.16 13.67 14.38
CA SER A 496 -34.51 12.91 15.45
C SER A 496 -33.44 13.74 16.14
N ILE A 497 -33.60 13.98 17.43
CA ILE A 497 -32.76 14.90 18.20
C ILE A 497 -31.92 14.12 19.20
N HIS A 498 -30.61 14.38 19.20
CA HIS A 498 -29.64 13.86 20.15
C HIS A 498 -28.97 15.01 20.90
N LYS A 499 -29.46 15.29 22.14
CA LYS A 499 -28.98 16.45 22.92
C LYS A 499 -27.55 16.33 23.42
N LYS A 500 -27.00 15.09 23.59
CA LYS A 500 -25.70 14.82 24.21
C LYS A 500 -25.62 15.41 25.64
N GLN A 501 -24.44 15.82 26.11
CA GLN A 501 -24.25 16.32 27.48
C GLN A 501 -24.23 17.85 27.54
N LYS A 502 -24.59 18.39 28.72
CA LYS A 502 -24.47 19.83 28.98
C LYS A 502 -23.01 20.22 29.10
N ILE A 503 -22.68 21.36 28.50
CA ILE A 503 -21.34 21.93 28.47
C ILE A 503 -21.30 23.23 29.25
N TYR A 504 -20.25 23.40 30.05
CA TYR A 504 -19.92 24.62 30.76
C TYR A 504 -18.65 25.23 30.20
N ILE A 505 -18.57 26.56 30.20
CA ILE A 505 -17.41 27.29 29.74
C ILE A 505 -16.35 27.21 30.83
N ARG A 506 -15.26 26.53 30.55
CA ARG A 506 -14.13 26.44 31.50
C ARG A 506 -13.39 27.76 31.59
N GLN A 507 -13.06 28.35 30.46
CA GLN A 507 -12.26 29.57 30.36
C GLN A 507 -12.48 30.24 29.01
N VAL A 508 -12.50 31.55 29.00
CA VAL A 508 -12.49 32.40 27.80
C VAL A 508 -11.06 32.90 27.58
N SER A 509 -10.41 32.45 26.51
CA SER A 509 -9.10 32.95 26.05
C SER A 509 -9.30 34.03 24.99
N ILE A 510 -8.46 35.04 24.97
CA ILE A 510 -8.44 36.11 23.97
C ILE A 510 -7.04 36.11 23.37
N GLU A 511 -6.96 36.03 22.06
CA GLU A 511 -5.70 35.95 21.31
C GLU A 511 -5.74 36.93 20.12
N GLY A 512 -4.58 37.45 19.70
CA GLY A 512 -4.44 38.33 18.54
C GLY A 512 -4.85 39.79 18.81
N ASN A 513 -5.04 40.20 20.06
CA ASN A 513 -5.45 41.56 20.42
C ASN A 513 -4.24 42.48 20.75
N ASP A 514 -3.30 42.63 19.86
CA ASP A 514 -2.01 43.34 20.04
C ASP A 514 -2.16 44.79 20.53
N ARG A 515 -3.24 45.47 20.12
CA ARG A 515 -3.50 46.88 20.45
C ARG A 515 -4.64 47.10 21.41
N THR A 516 -5.58 46.16 21.53
CA THR A 516 -6.78 46.28 22.32
C THR A 516 -6.65 45.49 23.63
N ARG A 517 -6.90 46.09 24.77
CA ARG A 517 -6.82 45.41 26.06
C ARG A 517 -7.95 44.40 26.23
N ASP A 518 -7.67 43.26 26.84
CA ASP A 518 -8.61 42.17 27.12
C ASP A 518 -9.91 42.62 27.74
N ASN A 519 -9.86 43.53 28.70
CA ASN A 519 -11.05 44.01 29.38
C ASN A 519 -12.05 44.72 28.44
N VAL A 520 -11.58 45.33 27.35
CA VAL A 520 -12.42 45.96 26.33
C VAL A 520 -13.18 44.91 25.54
N ILE A 521 -12.55 43.77 25.26
CA ILE A 521 -13.17 42.64 24.56
C ILE A 521 -14.11 41.88 25.49
N ARG A 522 -13.67 41.59 26.73
CA ARG A 522 -14.46 40.83 27.71
C ARG A 522 -15.80 41.51 28.04
N ARG A 523 -15.88 42.83 28.07
CA ARG A 523 -17.16 43.53 28.32
C ARG A 523 -18.19 43.33 27.20
N GLU A 524 -17.76 43.00 25.99
CA GLU A 524 -18.64 42.71 24.85
C GLU A 524 -19.15 41.26 24.85
N LEU A 525 -18.48 40.37 25.59
CA LEU A 525 -18.90 39.00 25.75
C LEU A 525 -20.16 38.89 26.59
N ARG A 526 -21.00 37.91 26.26
CA ARG A 526 -22.21 37.54 26.96
C ARG A 526 -22.10 36.20 27.68
N LEU A 527 -20.96 35.55 27.55
CA LEU A 527 -20.58 34.29 28.18
C LEU A 527 -19.27 34.49 28.94
N LEU A 528 -19.24 34.02 30.18
CA LEU A 528 -18.09 34.12 31.08
C LEU A 528 -17.60 32.74 31.50
N ASP A 529 -16.45 32.73 32.15
CA ASP A 529 -15.88 31.52 32.73
C ASP A 529 -16.85 30.93 33.79
N GLY A 530 -17.17 29.63 33.69
CA GLY A 530 -18.11 28.93 34.55
C GLY A 530 -19.56 28.93 34.08
N ASP A 531 -19.93 29.75 33.11
CA ASP A 531 -21.29 29.80 32.59
C ASP A 531 -21.71 28.51 31.89
N LEU A 532 -22.99 28.18 31.93
CA LEU A 532 -23.58 27.19 31.07
C LEU A 532 -23.49 27.66 29.61
N PHE A 533 -23.03 26.82 28.70
CA PHE A 533 -22.97 27.16 27.29
C PHE A 533 -24.34 27.66 26.76
N ASN A 534 -24.31 28.67 25.95
CA ASN A 534 -25.49 29.22 25.30
C ASN A 534 -25.15 29.73 23.90
N GLY A 535 -25.65 29.06 22.87
CA GLY A 535 -25.34 29.36 21.47
C GLY A 535 -25.78 30.76 21.03
N LYS A 536 -26.95 31.23 21.50
CA LYS A 536 -27.45 32.57 21.20
C LYS A 536 -26.55 33.65 21.82
N MET A 537 -26.09 33.44 23.06
CA MET A 537 -25.16 34.35 23.71
C MET A 537 -23.80 34.36 23.04
N LEU A 538 -23.33 33.21 22.57
CA LEU A 538 -22.09 33.11 21.78
C LEU A 538 -22.18 33.92 20.48
N LYS A 539 -23.22 33.69 19.68
CA LYS A 539 -23.48 34.44 18.43
C LYS A 539 -23.57 35.94 18.69
N ARG A 540 -24.25 36.34 19.79
CA ARG A 540 -24.38 37.74 20.17
C ARG A 540 -23.05 38.36 20.63
N SER A 541 -22.21 37.62 21.34
CA SER A 541 -20.86 38.05 21.71
C SER A 541 -20.00 38.31 20.46
N ASN A 542 -20.01 37.39 19.50
CA ASN A 542 -19.30 37.53 18.24
C ASN A 542 -19.76 38.78 17.46
N GLN A 543 -21.09 39.01 17.34
CA GLN A 543 -21.63 40.18 16.68
C GLN A 543 -21.21 41.47 17.37
N ARG A 544 -21.25 41.50 18.74
CA ARG A 544 -20.89 42.70 19.50
C ARG A 544 -19.42 43.06 19.33
N ILE A 545 -18.51 42.09 19.35
CA ILE A 545 -17.08 42.35 19.15
C ILE A 545 -16.83 42.88 17.72
N ASN A 546 -17.38 42.23 16.71
CA ASN A 546 -17.24 42.70 15.32
C ASN A 546 -17.83 44.12 15.11
N ASN A 547 -18.95 44.45 15.74
CA ASN A 547 -19.58 45.77 15.65
C ASN A 547 -18.76 46.88 16.33
N THR A 548 -17.74 46.56 17.12
CA THR A 548 -16.82 47.59 17.65
C THR A 548 -15.93 48.21 16.57
N ASN A 549 -15.76 47.53 15.46
CA ASN A 549 -14.83 47.90 14.38
C ASN A 549 -13.38 48.09 14.84
N TYR A 550 -12.97 47.43 15.93
CA TYR A 550 -11.59 47.48 16.44
C TYR A 550 -10.71 46.43 15.76
N PHE A 551 -11.31 45.46 15.12
CA PHE A 551 -10.67 44.30 14.48
C PHE A 551 -11.09 44.18 13.03
N GLU A 552 -10.22 43.71 12.16
CA GLU A 552 -10.57 43.37 10.78
C GLU A 552 -11.57 42.19 10.76
N SER A 553 -11.36 41.23 11.66
CA SER A 553 -12.26 40.12 11.92
C SER A 553 -12.09 39.66 13.36
N ALA A 554 -13.17 39.26 14.00
CA ALA A 554 -13.12 38.56 15.28
C ALA A 554 -14.07 37.38 15.26
N GLU A 555 -13.60 36.25 15.73
CA GLU A 555 -14.38 35.02 15.82
C GLU A 555 -14.40 34.50 17.24
N VAL A 556 -15.59 34.12 17.72
CA VAL A 556 -15.76 33.50 19.05
C VAL A 556 -16.15 32.04 18.82
N THR A 557 -15.21 31.12 19.03
CA THR A 557 -15.41 29.70 18.79
C THR A 557 -15.25 28.88 20.07
N PRO A 558 -16.07 27.84 20.29
CA PRO A 558 -15.87 26.90 21.38
C PRO A 558 -14.75 25.92 21.02
N VAL A 559 -13.76 25.77 21.91
CA VAL A 559 -12.69 24.80 21.79
C VAL A 559 -12.90 23.69 22.82
N PRO A 560 -13.06 22.43 22.40
CA PRO A 560 -13.19 21.31 23.33
C PRO A 560 -11.92 21.13 24.17
N THR A 561 -12.05 21.04 25.48
CA THR A 561 -10.93 20.84 26.42
C THR A 561 -10.80 19.38 26.85
N GLY A 562 -11.08 18.43 25.99
CA GLY A 562 -10.88 16.99 26.14
C GLY A 562 -10.77 16.47 27.59
N ASN A 563 -11.89 16.26 28.28
CA ASN A 563 -12.04 15.39 29.45
C ASN A 563 -13.37 14.68 29.34
#